data_cd9c986352fdf6f2f72f466c0aeabd96
#
_entry.id   cd9c986352fdf6f2f72f466c0aeabd96
#
_cell.length_a   1.000
_cell.length_b   1.000
_cell.length_c   1.000
_cell.angle_alpha   90.00
_cell.angle_beta   90.00
_cell.angle_gamma   90.00
#
_symmetry.space_group_name_H-M   'P 1'
#
loop_
_entity.id
_entity.type
_entity.pdbx_description
1 polymer ?
#
loop_
_entity_poly.entity_id
_entity_poly.type
_entity_poly.pdbx_seq_one_letter_code
_entity_poly.pdbx_strand_id
1 'polypeptide(L)'
;MNCSAYQSTTDEIRKNDLFPDSLTCLGLAAPAGRISPAAYESACRFLSGLGIRLIPGKSVLKNDVLSYVSAPASDRISDLNELIHDPEIQGIYCLRGGYGSVHLLDQLDWTALRKRRLPVIGYSDITTLHAAMQAKHAGKAVSACMALRLEADSRNPAFRRNFKRAMGIMMRKCGNFRRIAHLTACSGISELSESPLFCGNLTTLASLCGTGYLPKISGQVIFLEDIAEPVRKLDRTLMQLKLCGFFEHCSGVILGNFKQ
;
A
#
# COMPACT_ATOMS: atom_id res chain seq x y z
N MET A 1 34.89 4.66 39.63
CA MET A 1 33.52 4.58 39.13
C MET A 1 33.57 4.67 37.62
N ASN A 2 33.47 3.52 36.94
CA ASN A 2 33.57 3.45 35.48
C ASN A 2 32.19 3.73 34.87
N CYS A 3 32.03 4.89 34.24
CA CYS A 3 30.97 5.13 33.29
C CYS A 3 31.33 4.41 31.99
N SER A 4 30.84 3.20 31.80
CA SER A 4 30.90 2.51 30.52
C SER A 4 29.97 3.24 29.56
N ALA A 5 30.57 3.81 28.52
CA ALA A 5 29.88 4.43 27.39
C ALA A 5 28.91 3.44 26.75
N TYR A 6 27.64 3.77 26.79
CA TYR A 6 26.63 3.15 25.95
C TYR A 6 26.87 3.64 24.51
N GLN A 7 27.74 2.96 23.78
CA GLN A 7 27.82 3.09 22.34
C GLN A 7 26.54 2.47 21.77
N SER A 8 25.57 3.31 21.44
CA SER A 8 24.47 2.91 20.57
C SER A 8 25.06 2.66 19.19
N THR A 9 25.38 1.42 18.88
CA THR A 9 25.55 0.98 17.50
C THR A 9 24.19 1.15 16.83
N THR A 10 23.99 2.26 16.14
CA THR A 10 22.90 2.40 15.17
C THR A 10 23.20 1.37 14.08
N ASP A 11 22.52 0.21 14.16
CA ASP A 11 22.56 -0.81 13.10
C ASP A 11 22.26 -0.11 11.76
N GLU A 12 23.28 0.04 10.93
CA GLU A 12 23.14 0.65 9.61
C GLU A 12 22.22 -0.23 8.77
N ILE A 13 21.05 0.31 8.40
CA ILE A 13 20.04 -0.42 7.63
C ILE A 13 20.56 -0.60 6.20
N ARG A 14 20.70 -1.84 5.77
CA ARG A 14 21.17 -2.21 4.44
C ARG A 14 19.99 -2.52 3.51
N LYS A 15 20.22 -2.43 2.19
CA LYS A 15 19.23 -2.78 1.18
C LYS A 15 18.56 -4.13 1.46
N ASN A 16 19.38 -5.15 1.72
CA ASN A 16 18.90 -6.51 1.96
C ASN A 16 18.08 -6.70 3.22
N ASP A 17 18.01 -5.71 4.10
CA ASP A 17 17.13 -5.73 5.26
C ASP A 17 15.68 -5.41 4.90
N LEU A 18 15.46 -4.76 3.75
CA LEU A 18 14.16 -4.26 3.32
C LEU A 18 13.74 -4.75 1.94
N PHE A 19 14.65 -4.76 0.98
CA PHE A 19 14.36 -5.04 -0.42
C PHE A 19 15.21 -6.20 -0.94
N PRO A 20 14.70 -6.98 -1.91
CA PRO A 20 15.54 -7.97 -2.60
C PRO A 20 16.60 -7.29 -3.47
N ASP A 21 17.75 -7.97 -3.66
CA ASP A 21 18.86 -7.44 -4.47
C ASP A 21 18.47 -7.12 -5.91
N SER A 22 17.53 -7.89 -6.46
CA SER A 22 17.01 -7.71 -7.82
C SER A 22 16.19 -6.42 -8.01
N LEU A 23 15.77 -5.75 -6.94
CA LEU A 23 15.06 -4.48 -7.03
C LEU A 23 16.09 -3.34 -7.13
N THR A 24 16.15 -2.69 -8.29
CA THR A 24 17.15 -1.64 -8.56
C THR A 24 16.51 -0.29 -8.89
N CYS A 25 15.23 -0.27 -9.31
CA CYS A 25 14.56 0.96 -9.73
C CYS A 25 13.09 0.99 -9.28
N LEU A 26 12.69 2.09 -8.66
CA LEU A 26 11.31 2.36 -8.23
C LEU A 26 10.82 3.70 -8.78
N GLY A 27 9.58 3.70 -9.27
CA GLY A 27 8.83 4.92 -9.50
C GLY A 27 8.28 5.45 -8.16
N LEU A 28 8.41 6.74 -7.90
CA LEU A 28 7.81 7.39 -6.73
C LEU A 28 6.56 8.16 -7.13
N ALA A 29 5.42 7.82 -6.55
CA ALA A 29 4.14 8.47 -6.84
C ALA A 29 3.50 9.10 -5.60
N ALA A 30 2.81 10.21 -5.81
CA ALA A 30 1.98 10.88 -4.81
C ALA A 30 0.49 10.89 -5.25
N PRO A 31 -0.19 9.73 -5.33
CA PRO A 31 -1.55 9.66 -5.88
C PRO A 31 -2.61 10.23 -4.95
N ALA A 32 -2.29 10.53 -3.71
CA ALA A 32 -3.22 10.95 -2.66
C ALA A 32 -2.79 12.27 -2.01
N GLY A 33 -2.44 12.25 -0.73
CA GLY A 33 -2.21 13.44 0.09
C GLY A 33 -0.93 14.20 -0.21
N ARG A 34 -0.95 15.47 0.15
CA ARG A 34 0.15 16.41 0.00
C ARG A 34 1.39 15.98 0.80
N ILE A 35 2.56 16.26 0.27
CA ILE A 35 3.86 15.90 0.82
C ILE A 35 4.67 17.17 1.05
N SER A 36 5.36 17.26 2.21
CA SER A 36 6.31 18.34 2.43
C SER A 36 7.63 18.07 1.71
N PRO A 37 8.30 19.11 1.18
CA PRO A 37 9.61 18.94 0.54
C PRO A 37 10.63 18.22 1.42
N ALA A 38 10.71 18.58 2.70
CA ALA A 38 11.64 17.96 3.64
C ALA A 38 11.39 16.46 3.84
N ALA A 39 10.11 16.04 3.95
CA ALA A 39 9.76 14.62 4.07
C ALA A 39 10.11 13.85 2.79
N TYR A 40 9.84 14.45 1.63
CA TYR A 40 10.19 13.88 0.33
C TYR A 40 11.70 13.68 0.19
N GLU A 41 12.49 14.70 0.47
CA GLU A 41 13.97 14.65 0.42
C GLU A 41 14.53 13.58 1.37
N SER A 42 13.97 13.47 2.60
CA SER A 42 14.38 12.43 3.55
C SER A 42 14.13 11.03 3.00
N ALA A 43 12.95 10.78 2.47
CA ALA A 43 12.61 9.49 1.86
C ALA A 43 13.51 9.17 0.66
N CYS A 44 13.78 10.16 -0.20
CA CYS A 44 14.67 10.00 -1.36
C CYS A 44 16.10 9.67 -0.92
N ARG A 45 16.65 10.41 0.06
CA ARG A 45 18.00 10.14 0.60
C ARG A 45 18.09 8.73 1.18
N PHE A 46 17.09 8.32 1.96
CA PHE A 46 17.06 7.00 2.57
C PHE A 46 17.05 5.89 1.51
N LEU A 47 16.10 5.95 0.56
CA LEU A 47 15.96 4.94 -0.48
C LEU A 47 17.16 4.89 -1.43
N SER A 48 17.70 6.06 -1.83
CA SER A 48 18.90 6.13 -2.67
C SER A 48 20.15 5.63 -1.93
N GLY A 49 20.24 5.89 -0.63
CA GLY A 49 21.31 5.35 0.23
C GLY A 49 21.29 3.81 0.31
N LEU A 50 20.12 3.20 0.09
CA LEU A 50 19.99 1.74 -0.06
C LEU A 50 20.38 1.23 -1.47
N GLY A 51 20.84 2.09 -2.37
CA GLY A 51 21.23 1.72 -3.74
C GLY A 51 20.05 1.49 -4.66
N ILE A 52 18.89 2.12 -4.40
CA ILE A 52 17.71 2.07 -5.27
C ILE A 52 17.66 3.35 -6.10
N ARG A 53 17.62 3.20 -7.43
CA ARG A 53 17.36 4.32 -8.33
C ARG A 53 15.89 4.72 -8.26
N LEU A 54 15.62 6.02 -8.14
CA LEU A 54 14.28 6.57 -8.00
C LEU A 54 13.91 7.39 -9.21
N ILE A 55 12.72 7.16 -9.74
CA ILE A 55 12.11 7.95 -10.80
C ILE A 55 10.82 8.56 -10.23
N PRO A 56 10.85 9.82 -9.80
CA PRO A 56 9.68 10.49 -9.25
C PRO A 56 8.73 10.97 -10.34
N GLY A 57 7.43 10.93 -10.05
CA GLY A 57 6.45 11.66 -10.83
C GLY A 57 6.72 13.16 -10.79
N LYS A 58 6.45 13.87 -11.87
CA LYS A 58 6.77 15.30 -12.06
C LYS A 58 5.97 16.20 -11.12
N SER A 59 4.81 15.75 -10.67
CA SER A 59 3.89 16.54 -9.85
C SER A 59 3.99 16.24 -8.33
N VAL A 60 4.94 15.41 -7.90
CA VAL A 60 5.06 14.94 -6.52
C VAL A 60 5.07 16.07 -5.48
N LEU A 61 5.71 17.19 -5.78
CA LEU A 61 5.77 18.37 -4.91
C LEU A 61 4.94 19.55 -5.43
N LYS A 62 4.15 19.34 -6.47
CA LYS A 62 3.23 20.35 -7.00
C LYS A 62 2.08 20.55 -6.01
N ASN A 63 1.65 21.79 -5.85
CA ASN A 63 0.52 22.09 -4.96
C ASN A 63 -0.79 22.11 -5.74
N ASP A 64 -1.87 21.71 -5.08
CA ASP A 64 -3.24 21.88 -5.55
C ASP A 64 -3.91 23.03 -4.78
N VAL A 65 -4.98 23.60 -5.36
CA VAL A 65 -5.90 24.49 -4.66
C VAL A 65 -6.56 23.77 -3.47
N LEU A 66 -6.75 22.44 -3.58
CA LEU A 66 -7.17 21.60 -2.48
C LEU A 66 -5.95 21.23 -1.62
N SER A 67 -5.76 21.91 -0.52
CA SER A 67 -4.56 21.82 0.33
C SER A 67 -4.26 20.42 0.88
N TYR A 68 -5.18 19.48 0.78
CA TYR A 68 -5.05 18.11 1.30
C TYR A 68 -4.59 17.07 0.26
N VAL A 69 -4.64 17.38 -1.05
CA VAL A 69 -4.09 16.51 -2.12
C VAL A 69 -2.71 17.00 -2.58
N SER A 70 -1.95 16.09 -3.18
CA SER A 70 -0.57 16.38 -3.62
C SER A 70 -0.49 17.32 -4.81
N ALA A 71 -1.41 17.17 -5.79
CA ALA A 71 -1.46 17.91 -7.04
C ALA A 71 -2.86 17.75 -7.67
N PRO A 72 -3.20 18.53 -8.72
CA PRO A 72 -4.39 18.31 -9.54
C PRO A 72 -4.51 16.84 -10.01
N ALA A 73 -5.73 16.34 -10.13
CA ALA A 73 -5.95 14.94 -10.53
C ALA A 73 -5.30 14.62 -11.88
N SER A 74 -5.39 15.52 -12.86
CA SER A 74 -4.76 15.38 -14.18
C SER A 74 -3.25 15.14 -14.09
N ASP A 75 -2.57 15.89 -13.22
CA ASP A 75 -1.12 15.77 -13.04
C ASP A 75 -0.76 14.42 -12.38
N ARG A 76 -1.50 14.02 -11.35
CA ARG A 76 -1.29 12.74 -10.66
C ARG A 76 -1.56 11.53 -11.57
N ILE A 77 -2.54 11.65 -12.47
CA ILE A 77 -2.84 10.66 -13.50
C ILE A 77 -1.71 10.58 -14.51
N SER A 78 -1.24 11.73 -15.01
CA SER A 78 -0.09 11.78 -15.94
C SER A 78 1.13 11.11 -15.32
N ASP A 79 1.47 11.45 -14.08
CA ASP A 79 2.60 10.84 -13.36
C ASP A 79 2.47 9.33 -13.27
N LEU A 80 1.31 8.82 -12.82
CA LEU A 80 1.10 7.38 -12.71
C LEU A 80 1.19 6.66 -14.05
N ASN A 81 0.58 7.22 -15.10
CA ASN A 81 0.64 6.63 -16.43
C ASN A 81 2.07 6.66 -17.01
N GLU A 82 2.82 7.75 -16.83
CA GLU A 82 4.23 7.81 -17.23
C GLU A 82 5.06 6.74 -16.49
N LEU A 83 4.90 6.62 -15.17
CA LEU A 83 5.59 5.59 -14.39
C LEU A 83 5.17 4.16 -14.78
N ILE A 84 3.90 3.94 -15.15
CA ILE A 84 3.40 2.66 -15.63
C ILE A 84 4.06 2.31 -16.98
N HIS A 85 4.29 3.28 -17.85
CA HIS A 85 4.88 3.04 -19.17
C HIS A 85 6.40 2.93 -19.18
N ASP A 86 7.09 3.44 -18.17
CA ASP A 86 8.55 3.40 -18.09
C ASP A 86 9.07 1.96 -17.86
N PRO A 87 9.77 1.35 -18.83
CA PRO A 87 10.22 -0.04 -18.75
C PRO A 87 11.25 -0.29 -17.65
N GLU A 88 11.97 0.73 -17.18
CA GLU A 88 13.02 0.58 -16.18
C GLU A 88 12.43 0.44 -14.76
N ILE A 89 11.21 0.92 -14.54
CA ILE A 89 10.53 0.87 -13.25
C ILE A 89 10.07 -0.56 -12.94
N GLN A 90 10.50 -1.08 -11.80
CA GLN A 90 10.15 -2.43 -11.32
C GLN A 90 8.99 -2.44 -10.34
N GLY A 91 8.57 -1.28 -9.85
CA GLY A 91 7.41 -1.08 -8.98
C GLY A 91 7.15 0.39 -8.75
N ILE A 92 5.88 0.75 -8.49
CA ILE A 92 5.49 2.10 -8.08
C ILE A 92 5.37 2.12 -6.57
N TYR A 93 6.16 2.98 -5.92
CA TYR A 93 6.14 3.15 -4.47
C TYR A 93 5.41 4.45 -4.14
N CYS A 94 4.24 4.32 -3.52
CA CYS A 94 3.46 5.46 -3.09
C CYS A 94 4.11 6.15 -1.89
N LEU A 95 4.25 7.46 -1.95
CA LEU A 95 4.93 8.26 -0.93
C LEU A 95 4.11 8.33 0.35
N ARG A 96 2.80 8.57 0.25
CA ARG A 96 1.86 8.56 1.37
C ARG A 96 0.43 8.27 0.92
N GLY A 97 -0.45 7.97 1.89
CA GLY A 97 -1.89 7.98 1.75
C GLY A 97 -2.49 9.38 1.94
N GLY A 98 -3.65 9.45 2.54
CA GLY A 98 -4.41 10.67 2.73
C GLY A 98 -5.76 10.56 2.05
N TYR A 99 -5.97 11.32 0.98
CA TYR A 99 -7.21 11.32 0.20
C TYR A 99 -6.93 11.67 -1.25
N GLY A 100 -7.74 11.14 -2.16
CA GLY A 100 -7.83 11.62 -3.54
C GLY A 100 -7.40 10.63 -4.61
N SER A 101 -6.94 9.42 -4.28
CA SER A 101 -6.62 8.41 -5.30
C SER A 101 -7.87 7.93 -6.05
N VAL A 102 -9.06 8.07 -5.47
CA VAL A 102 -10.34 7.73 -6.13
C VAL A 102 -10.58 8.55 -7.42
N HIS A 103 -10.08 9.77 -7.48
CA HIS A 103 -10.22 10.65 -8.66
C HIS A 103 -9.39 10.22 -9.87
N LEU A 104 -8.56 9.18 -9.74
CA LEU A 104 -7.62 8.76 -10.77
C LEU A 104 -8.11 7.56 -11.57
N LEU A 105 -9.10 6.83 -11.04
CA LEU A 105 -9.42 5.47 -11.46
C LEU A 105 -9.90 5.35 -12.91
N ASP A 106 -10.64 6.33 -13.41
CA ASP A 106 -11.23 6.30 -14.76
C ASP A 106 -10.25 6.64 -15.90
N GLN A 107 -9.08 7.20 -15.55
CA GLN A 107 -8.09 7.67 -16.52
C GLN A 107 -6.72 6.95 -16.42
N LEU A 108 -6.60 5.95 -15.54
CA LEU A 108 -5.39 5.14 -15.47
C LEU A 108 -5.34 4.13 -16.63
N ASP A 109 -4.15 3.93 -17.19
CA ASP A 109 -3.92 2.91 -18.20
C ASP A 109 -3.88 1.51 -17.59
N TRP A 110 -5.07 0.98 -17.32
CA TRP A 110 -5.25 -0.37 -16.80
C TRP A 110 -4.70 -1.46 -17.73
N THR A 111 -4.64 -1.18 -19.04
CA THR A 111 -4.12 -2.13 -20.03
C THR A 111 -2.62 -2.25 -19.91
N ALA A 112 -1.89 -1.15 -19.87
CA ALA A 112 -0.45 -1.14 -19.63
C ALA A 112 -0.09 -1.75 -18.27
N LEU A 113 -0.81 -1.38 -17.21
CA LEU A 113 -0.59 -1.90 -15.86
C LEU A 113 -0.81 -3.43 -15.81
N ARG A 114 -1.85 -3.95 -16.50
CA ARG A 114 -2.11 -5.40 -16.63
C ARG A 114 -0.97 -6.10 -17.38
N LYS A 115 -0.56 -5.56 -18.53
CA LYS A 115 0.51 -6.15 -19.36
C LYS A 115 1.83 -6.22 -18.58
N ARG A 116 2.19 -5.19 -17.87
CA ARG A 116 3.43 -5.10 -17.08
C ARG A 116 3.37 -5.89 -15.78
N ARG A 117 2.18 -6.16 -15.24
CA ARG A 117 2.00 -6.73 -13.89
C ARG A 117 2.79 -5.96 -12.83
N LEU A 118 2.87 -4.65 -12.99
CA LEU A 118 3.69 -3.77 -12.17
C LEU A 118 3.15 -3.73 -10.73
N PRO A 119 4.00 -3.91 -9.71
CA PRO A 119 3.61 -3.74 -8.33
C PRO A 119 3.33 -2.28 -7.99
N VAL A 120 2.25 -2.03 -7.23
CA VAL A 120 1.95 -0.74 -6.62
C VAL A 120 1.93 -0.91 -5.11
N ILE A 121 2.83 -0.21 -4.42
CA ILE A 121 3.10 -0.38 -2.99
C ILE A 121 2.51 0.79 -2.20
N GLY A 122 1.68 0.49 -1.20
CA GLY A 122 1.08 1.49 -0.31
C GLY A 122 -0.01 0.90 0.56
N TYR A 123 -0.73 1.73 1.32
CA TYR A 123 -1.87 1.37 2.14
C TYR A 123 -2.77 2.60 2.39
N SER A 124 -3.78 2.52 3.27
CA SER A 124 -4.71 3.64 3.54
C SER A 124 -5.47 4.03 2.26
N ASP A 125 -5.46 5.29 1.82
CA ASP A 125 -6.13 5.76 0.60
C ASP A 125 -5.68 5.01 -0.68
N ILE A 126 -4.48 4.41 -0.68
CA ILE A 126 -3.99 3.59 -1.79
C ILE A 126 -4.82 2.30 -1.95
N THR A 127 -5.62 1.92 -0.95
CA THR A 127 -6.63 0.87 -1.05
C THR A 127 -7.53 1.06 -2.27
N THR A 128 -7.86 2.30 -2.63
CA THR A 128 -8.64 2.64 -3.83
C THR A 128 -8.00 2.09 -5.10
N LEU A 129 -6.69 2.33 -5.27
CA LEU A 129 -5.94 1.80 -6.42
C LEU A 129 -5.84 0.27 -6.35
N HIS A 130 -5.55 -0.29 -5.17
CA HIS A 130 -5.43 -1.74 -4.99
C HIS A 130 -6.75 -2.47 -5.30
N ALA A 131 -7.88 -1.94 -4.83
CA ALA A 131 -9.20 -2.47 -5.11
C ALA A 131 -9.51 -2.43 -6.62
N ALA A 132 -9.27 -1.28 -7.25
CA ALA A 132 -9.46 -1.12 -8.69
C ALA A 132 -8.52 -2.02 -9.51
N MET A 133 -7.24 -2.17 -9.09
CA MET A 133 -6.31 -3.10 -9.71
C MET A 133 -6.82 -4.54 -9.69
N GLN A 134 -7.39 -4.99 -8.58
CA GLN A 134 -8.00 -6.31 -8.49
C GLN A 134 -9.25 -6.40 -9.37
N ALA A 135 -10.15 -5.41 -9.34
CA ALA A 135 -11.35 -5.38 -10.16
C ALA A 135 -11.04 -5.40 -11.68
N LYS A 136 -9.95 -4.76 -12.08
CA LYS A 136 -9.47 -4.68 -13.48
C LYS A 136 -8.47 -5.78 -13.84
N HIS A 137 -8.13 -6.68 -12.91
CA HIS A 137 -7.07 -7.70 -13.08
C HIS A 137 -5.76 -7.10 -13.58
N ALA A 138 -5.33 -5.97 -13.02
CA ALA A 138 -4.18 -5.18 -13.48
C ALA A 138 -3.13 -5.02 -12.38
N GLY A 139 -1.86 -5.20 -12.73
CA GLY A 139 -0.72 -5.03 -11.82
C GLY A 139 -0.68 -6.01 -10.65
N LYS A 140 0.01 -5.62 -9.58
CA LYS A 140 0.08 -6.34 -8.31
C LYS A 140 -0.13 -5.35 -7.16
N ALA A 141 -1.21 -5.48 -6.40
CA ALA A 141 -1.45 -4.69 -5.20
C ALA A 141 -0.54 -5.17 -4.05
N VAL A 142 0.20 -4.27 -3.44
CA VAL A 142 1.09 -4.58 -2.32
C VAL A 142 0.77 -3.66 -1.15
N SER A 143 -0.04 -4.16 -0.21
CA SER A 143 -0.36 -3.43 1.02
C SER A 143 0.84 -3.47 1.97
N ALA A 144 1.62 -2.39 1.97
CA ALA A 144 2.83 -2.26 2.78
C ALA A 144 3.13 -0.80 3.13
N CYS A 145 4.07 -0.61 4.06
CA CYS A 145 4.49 0.71 4.51
C CYS A 145 4.86 1.62 3.33
N MET A 146 4.41 2.87 3.38
CA MET A 146 4.68 3.88 2.35
C MET A 146 6.05 4.52 2.52
N ALA A 147 6.60 5.09 1.43
CA ALA A 147 7.96 5.54 1.36
C ALA A 147 8.34 6.59 2.44
N LEU A 148 7.45 7.53 2.75
CA LEU A 148 7.72 8.56 3.78
C LEU A 148 7.85 8.04 5.21
N ARG A 149 7.40 6.81 5.46
CA ARG A 149 7.48 6.20 6.79
C ARG A 149 8.56 5.13 6.91
N LEU A 150 9.09 4.68 5.77
CA LEU A 150 9.95 3.50 5.72
C LEU A 150 11.21 3.64 6.59
N GLU A 151 11.87 4.79 6.54
CA GLU A 151 13.06 5.04 7.35
C GLU A 151 12.77 4.88 8.85
N ALA A 152 11.71 5.54 9.35
CA ALA A 152 11.36 5.50 10.76
C ALA A 152 10.94 4.09 11.19
N ASP A 153 10.06 3.44 10.41
CA ASP A 153 9.51 2.13 10.75
C ASP A 153 10.59 1.02 10.62
N SER A 154 11.57 1.19 9.74
CA SER A 154 12.67 0.25 9.54
C SER A 154 13.66 0.16 10.71
N ARG A 155 13.61 1.08 11.66
CA ARG A 155 14.36 0.97 12.92
C ARG A 155 13.92 -0.23 13.77
N ASN A 156 12.69 -0.72 13.56
CA ASN A 156 12.17 -1.91 14.23
C ASN A 156 12.59 -3.20 13.47
N PRO A 157 13.35 -4.13 14.09
CA PRO A 157 13.79 -5.36 13.44
C PRO A 157 12.64 -6.28 13.01
N ALA A 158 11.54 -6.32 13.75
CA ALA A 158 10.37 -7.12 13.38
C ALA A 158 9.70 -6.54 12.13
N PHE A 159 9.61 -5.21 12.04
CA PHE A 159 9.13 -4.53 10.83
C PHE A 159 10.02 -4.88 9.63
N ARG A 160 11.35 -4.75 9.73
CA ARG A 160 12.28 -5.10 8.63
C ARG A 160 12.04 -6.50 8.11
N ARG A 161 11.96 -7.50 8.98
CA ARG A 161 11.71 -8.89 8.59
C ARG A 161 10.39 -9.05 7.81
N ASN A 162 9.32 -8.42 8.27
CA ASN A 162 8.02 -8.52 7.63
C ASN A 162 7.96 -7.75 6.31
N PHE A 163 8.52 -6.54 6.26
CA PHE A 163 8.61 -5.73 5.06
C PHE A 163 9.43 -6.42 3.97
N LYS A 164 10.61 -6.95 4.32
CA LYS A 164 11.46 -7.74 3.40
C LYS A 164 10.71 -8.93 2.80
N ARG A 165 9.92 -9.63 3.60
CA ARG A 165 9.08 -10.74 3.11
C ARG A 165 8.05 -10.25 2.10
N ALA A 166 7.33 -9.18 2.41
CA ALA A 166 6.36 -8.58 1.50
C ALA A 166 7.00 -8.17 0.16
N MET A 167 8.15 -7.50 0.21
CA MET A 167 8.89 -7.11 -0.98
C MET A 167 9.43 -8.31 -1.76
N GLY A 168 9.89 -9.36 -1.10
CA GLY A 168 10.33 -10.59 -1.74
C GLY A 168 9.23 -11.29 -2.54
N ILE A 169 7.99 -11.26 -2.05
CA ILE A 169 6.83 -11.84 -2.74
C ILE A 169 6.38 -10.98 -3.90
N MET A 170 6.39 -9.67 -3.72
CA MET A 170 6.11 -8.72 -4.79
C MET A 170 6.93 -9.02 -6.05
N MET A 171 8.22 -9.34 -5.89
CA MET A 171 9.16 -9.60 -6.99
C MET A 171 9.05 -11.01 -7.58
N ARG A 172 8.46 -11.96 -6.87
CA ARG A 172 8.29 -13.34 -7.36
C ARG A 172 7.05 -13.46 -8.23
N LYS A 173 7.10 -14.38 -9.22
CA LYS A 173 5.96 -14.69 -10.08
C LYS A 173 4.86 -15.44 -9.32
N CYS A 174 5.22 -16.13 -8.26
CA CYS A 174 4.33 -16.86 -7.37
C CYS A 174 4.99 -16.96 -5.99
N GLY A 175 4.24 -16.80 -4.90
CA GLY A 175 4.75 -16.93 -3.56
C GLY A 175 3.63 -17.33 -2.60
N ASN A 176 3.83 -18.42 -1.86
CA ASN A 176 2.95 -18.83 -0.78
C ASN A 176 3.42 -18.19 0.53
N PHE A 177 2.54 -17.49 1.21
CA PHE A 177 2.75 -17.08 2.59
C PHE A 177 2.40 -18.20 3.53
N ARG A 178 3.27 -18.49 4.49
CA ARG A 178 3.02 -19.55 5.46
C ARG A 178 2.68 -19.07 6.87
N ARG A 179 2.59 -17.77 7.14
CA ARG A 179 2.28 -17.37 8.53
C ARG A 179 1.69 -15.97 8.62
N ILE A 180 0.44 -15.89 9.03
CA ILE A 180 -0.16 -14.73 9.67
C ILE A 180 0.09 -14.85 11.17
N ALA A 181 0.44 -13.75 11.85
CA ALA A 181 0.65 -13.71 13.29
C ALA A 181 -0.64 -14.09 14.05
N HIS A 182 -0.51 -14.32 15.34
CA HIS A 182 -1.60 -14.73 16.23
C HIS A 182 -2.90 -13.97 15.97
N LEU A 183 -3.91 -14.69 15.48
CA LEU A 183 -5.26 -14.22 15.32
C LEU A 183 -6.11 -14.74 16.47
N THR A 184 -6.94 -13.88 17.06
CA THR A 184 -7.98 -14.31 18.00
C THR A 184 -9.23 -14.60 17.19
N ALA A 185 -9.70 -15.85 17.21
CA ALA A 185 -10.94 -16.24 16.57
C ALA A 185 -12.12 -15.60 17.31
N CYS A 186 -12.94 -14.81 16.62
CA CYS A 186 -14.15 -14.22 17.19
C CYS A 186 -15.38 -15.10 17.01
N SER A 187 -15.49 -15.87 15.94
CA SER A 187 -16.53 -16.88 15.71
C SER A 187 -16.26 -17.72 14.45
N GLY A 188 -16.66 -18.98 14.45
CA GLY A 188 -16.99 -19.78 13.26
C GLY A 188 -15.84 -20.25 12.37
N ILE A 189 -14.56 -19.96 12.69
CA ILE A 189 -13.42 -20.35 11.85
C ILE A 189 -12.56 -21.33 12.65
N SER A 190 -12.57 -22.61 12.26
CA SER A 190 -11.69 -23.62 12.83
C SER A 190 -10.28 -23.62 12.21
N GLU A 191 -10.16 -23.27 10.94
CA GLU A 191 -8.89 -23.15 10.22
C GLU A 191 -9.00 -22.11 9.10
N LEU A 192 -8.02 -21.21 9.01
CA LEU A 192 -7.80 -20.40 7.80
C LEU A 192 -6.99 -21.27 6.84
N SER A 193 -7.65 -21.74 5.79
CA SER A 193 -6.98 -22.43 4.69
C SER A 193 -6.02 -21.47 3.93
N GLU A 194 -5.20 -22.00 3.04
CA GLU A 194 -4.31 -21.24 2.14
C GLU A 194 -5.12 -20.39 1.13
N SER A 195 -5.88 -19.42 1.63
CA SER A 195 -6.69 -18.51 0.80
C SER A 195 -5.92 -17.26 0.45
N PRO A 196 -6.07 -16.72 -0.76
CA PRO A 196 -5.51 -15.41 -1.12
C PRO A 196 -6.02 -14.33 -0.16
N LEU A 197 -5.18 -13.34 0.13
CA LEU A 197 -5.49 -12.24 1.02
C LEU A 197 -5.81 -10.96 0.23
N PHE A 198 -6.91 -10.31 0.54
CA PHE A 198 -7.23 -8.94 0.15
C PHE A 198 -7.13 -8.03 1.37
N CYS A 199 -6.35 -6.96 1.29
CA CYS A 199 -6.18 -6.01 2.39
C CYS A 199 -6.71 -4.63 1.98
N GLY A 200 -7.40 -3.94 2.90
CA GLY A 200 -7.86 -2.59 2.62
C GLY A 200 -8.27 -1.78 3.85
N ASN A 201 -8.23 -0.48 3.68
CA ASN A 201 -8.87 0.46 4.60
C ASN A 201 -10.38 0.44 4.37
N LEU A 202 -11.15 0.28 5.44
CA LEU A 202 -12.59 0.04 5.38
C LEU A 202 -13.37 1.20 4.73
N THR A 203 -13.14 2.43 5.20
CA THR A 203 -13.84 3.62 4.67
C THR A 203 -13.50 3.86 3.21
N THR A 204 -12.24 3.75 2.85
CA THR A 204 -11.77 3.89 1.47
C THR A 204 -12.39 2.86 0.54
N LEU A 205 -12.43 1.60 0.98
CA LEU A 205 -13.02 0.51 0.21
C LEU A 205 -14.52 0.71 -0.02
N ALA A 206 -15.26 1.12 1.03
CA ALA A 206 -16.70 1.35 0.92
C ALA A 206 -17.06 2.51 -0.02
N SER A 207 -16.16 3.46 -0.22
CA SER A 207 -16.37 4.53 -1.21
C SER A 207 -16.49 4.02 -2.65
N LEU A 208 -16.07 2.79 -2.92
CA LEU A 208 -16.15 2.14 -4.23
C LEU A 208 -17.45 1.36 -4.44
N CYS A 209 -18.32 1.24 -3.43
CA CYS A 209 -19.62 0.57 -3.58
C CYS A 209 -20.45 1.23 -4.69
N GLY A 210 -21.02 0.40 -5.58
CA GLY A 210 -21.77 0.87 -6.73
C GLY A 210 -20.93 1.27 -7.94
N THR A 211 -19.60 1.16 -7.86
CA THR A 211 -18.70 1.43 -8.97
C THR A 211 -18.16 0.14 -9.61
N GLY A 212 -17.62 0.24 -10.82
CA GLY A 212 -16.89 -0.85 -11.47
C GLY A 212 -15.47 -1.10 -10.94
N TYR A 213 -15.12 -0.50 -9.79
CA TYR A 213 -13.79 -0.55 -9.17
C TYR A 213 -13.77 -1.30 -7.84
N LEU A 214 -14.94 -1.61 -7.26
CA LEU A 214 -15.00 -2.52 -6.12
C LEU A 214 -14.76 -3.96 -6.63
N PRO A 215 -13.73 -4.67 -6.13
CA PRO A 215 -13.45 -6.02 -6.62
C PRO A 215 -14.50 -7.02 -6.17
N LYS A 216 -14.80 -7.99 -7.02
CA LYS A 216 -15.57 -9.17 -6.62
C LYS A 216 -14.62 -10.08 -5.83
N ILE A 217 -15.01 -10.42 -4.62
CA ILE A 217 -14.27 -11.36 -3.77
C ILE A 217 -14.72 -12.79 -4.10
N SER A 218 -13.76 -13.69 -4.23
CA SER A 218 -14.05 -15.12 -4.47
C SER A 218 -13.01 -15.99 -3.78
N GLY A 219 -13.36 -16.58 -2.64
CA GLY A 219 -12.49 -17.44 -1.86
C GLY A 219 -11.32 -16.74 -1.17
N GLN A 220 -11.30 -15.41 -1.15
CA GLN A 220 -10.24 -14.64 -0.48
C GLN A 220 -10.59 -14.39 0.98
N VAL A 221 -9.56 -14.32 1.82
CA VAL A 221 -9.66 -13.72 3.16
C VAL A 221 -9.54 -12.21 3.02
N ILE A 222 -10.43 -11.46 3.66
CA ILE A 222 -10.45 -9.99 3.64
C ILE A 222 -9.83 -9.49 4.94
N PHE A 223 -8.79 -8.66 4.85
CA PHE A 223 -8.23 -7.92 5.99
C PHE A 223 -8.69 -6.46 5.92
N LEU A 224 -9.36 -6.00 6.96
CA LEU A 224 -9.86 -4.62 7.07
C LEU A 224 -9.23 -3.91 8.27
N GLU A 225 -8.84 -2.67 8.07
CA GLU A 225 -8.41 -1.75 9.11
C GLU A 225 -9.00 -0.36 8.88
N ASP A 226 -9.01 0.47 9.90
CA ASP A 226 -9.33 1.89 9.76
C ASP A 226 -8.73 2.71 10.91
N ILE A 227 -8.67 4.02 10.76
CA ILE A 227 -8.12 4.94 11.75
C ILE A 227 -9.00 6.19 11.87
N ALA A 228 -9.19 6.66 13.10
CA ALA A 228 -9.89 7.90 13.42
C ALA A 228 -11.35 7.96 12.94
N GLU A 229 -12.03 6.80 12.89
CA GLU A 229 -13.43 6.71 12.50
C GLU A 229 -14.34 6.39 13.70
N PRO A 230 -15.42 7.15 13.91
CA PRO A 230 -16.38 6.86 14.98
C PRO A 230 -17.05 5.49 14.78
N VAL A 231 -17.32 4.75 15.87
CA VAL A 231 -17.95 3.41 15.85
C VAL A 231 -19.21 3.37 14.97
N ARG A 232 -20.10 4.37 15.08
CA ARG A 232 -21.32 4.45 14.26
C ARG A 232 -21.03 4.56 12.75
N LYS A 233 -19.87 5.13 12.37
CA LYS A 233 -19.44 5.21 10.97
C LYS A 233 -18.88 3.87 10.51
N LEU A 234 -18.09 3.20 11.34
CA LEU A 234 -17.59 1.86 11.07
C LEU A 234 -18.73 0.87 10.84
N ASP A 235 -19.75 0.87 11.72
CA ASP A 235 -20.93 0.03 11.56
C ASP A 235 -21.66 0.30 10.24
N ARG A 236 -21.95 1.56 9.94
CA ARG A 236 -22.60 1.96 8.68
C ARG A 236 -21.79 1.52 7.45
N THR A 237 -20.48 1.68 7.51
CA THR A 237 -19.57 1.35 6.41
C THR A 237 -19.49 -0.18 6.17
N LEU A 238 -19.44 -0.96 7.25
CA LEU A 238 -19.53 -2.42 7.17
C LEU A 238 -20.87 -2.88 6.60
N MET A 239 -21.97 -2.26 7.03
CA MET A 239 -23.29 -2.53 6.48
C MET A 239 -23.38 -2.18 4.99
N GLN A 240 -22.77 -1.08 4.55
CA GLN A 240 -22.71 -0.73 3.12
C GLN A 240 -21.99 -1.80 2.30
N LEU A 241 -20.83 -2.27 2.74
CA LEU A 241 -20.11 -3.35 2.08
C LEU A 241 -20.90 -4.67 2.09
N LYS A 242 -21.57 -4.97 3.21
CA LYS A 242 -22.43 -6.16 3.31
C LYS A 242 -23.59 -6.10 2.31
N LEU A 243 -24.30 -4.98 2.26
CA LEU A 243 -25.50 -4.82 1.40
C LEU A 243 -25.15 -4.80 -0.10
N CYS A 244 -23.91 -4.41 -0.47
CA CYS A 244 -23.45 -4.51 -1.85
C CYS A 244 -22.82 -5.89 -2.20
N GLY A 245 -22.92 -6.88 -1.33
CA GLY A 245 -22.49 -8.26 -1.59
C GLY A 245 -20.98 -8.50 -1.44
N PHE A 246 -20.21 -7.53 -0.91
CA PHE A 246 -18.75 -7.62 -0.87
C PHE A 246 -18.22 -8.83 -0.07
N PHE A 247 -18.97 -9.28 0.95
CA PHE A 247 -18.57 -10.39 1.81
C PHE A 247 -19.14 -11.75 1.41
N GLU A 248 -20.01 -11.82 0.40
CA GLU A 248 -20.78 -13.05 0.10
C GLU A 248 -19.94 -14.29 -0.21
N HIS A 249 -18.80 -14.09 -0.86
CA HIS A 249 -17.95 -15.19 -1.32
C HIS A 249 -16.54 -15.14 -0.73
N CYS A 250 -16.35 -14.45 0.40
CA CYS A 250 -15.07 -14.45 1.11
C CYS A 250 -14.91 -15.73 1.94
N SER A 251 -13.67 -16.17 2.11
CA SER A 251 -13.33 -17.31 2.99
C SER A 251 -13.27 -16.90 4.46
N GLY A 252 -13.19 -15.61 4.75
CA GLY A 252 -13.16 -15.07 6.11
C GLY A 252 -12.83 -13.59 6.13
N VAL A 253 -13.02 -12.98 7.30
CA VAL A 253 -12.70 -11.57 7.54
C VAL A 253 -11.78 -11.47 8.73
N ILE A 254 -10.67 -10.77 8.56
CA ILE A 254 -9.73 -10.41 9.62
C ILE A 254 -9.90 -8.92 9.90
N LEU A 255 -10.19 -8.59 11.14
CA LEU A 255 -10.23 -7.22 11.61
C LEU A 255 -8.86 -6.85 12.19
N GLY A 256 -8.22 -5.86 11.60
CA GLY A 256 -6.99 -5.28 12.07
C GLY A 256 -7.24 -4.28 13.20
N ASN A 257 -6.40 -3.25 13.28
CA ASN A 257 -6.58 -2.20 14.27
C ASN A 257 -7.59 -1.16 13.77
N PHE A 258 -8.57 -0.85 14.61
CA PHE A 258 -9.49 0.27 14.45
C PHE A 258 -9.18 1.27 15.57
N LYS A 259 -8.21 2.16 15.30
CA LYS A 259 -7.79 3.18 16.28
C LYS A 259 -8.71 4.38 16.19
N GLN A 260 -9.28 4.76 17.31
CA GLN A 260 -10.01 6.03 17.49
C GLN A 260 -9.04 7.19 17.71
#